data_d120c804dfe1b2bc8ad7962dc92d2820
#
_entry.id   d120c804dfe1b2bc8ad7962dc92d2820
#
_cell.length_a   1.000
_cell.length_b   1.000
_cell.length_c   1.000
_cell.angle_alpha   90.00
_cell.angle_beta   90.00
_cell.angle_gamma   90.00
#
_symmetry.space_group_name_H-M   'P 1'
#
loop_
_entity.id
_entity.type
_entity.pdbx_description
1 polymer ?
#
loop_
_entity_poly.entity_id
_entity_poly.type
_entity_poly.pdbx_seq_one_letter_code
_entity_poly.pdbx_strand_id
1 'polypeptide(L)'
;MLYLDDWIVWDFWLAPRLDAGEPFHCYFLQAPRSIPDPEMRHDLARIGHATSSNLTDWDYHGEILPLGESGSWDDMTQWTGSVIRHDGTAYLYYTGRTTTESGLVQRIGLAISEDLRSWRKIDRNPVLEAANPWYVAPAPDGMTRSDCRDPWVLRHDGRWLMYYTASAPGQPWDARGVVGIATSDDLVRWSPGPPVLASGVFEEVEVPQVFPLGDRWALLFCTGKHATRNGQKATWNGTHYYLADSPFGPFTLAPEPLLQADEIGTNYAARAVLDPWFGNYLLAWRRFDDDGAFVGALTDPFPLHLDATNHRLTLESAV
;
A
#
# COMPACT_ATOMS: atom_id res chain seq x y z
N MET A 1 -16.53 -4.96 9.78
CA MET A 1 -15.87 -5.48 8.55
C MET A 1 -16.45 -4.81 7.32
N LEU A 2 -15.63 -4.34 6.38
CA LEU A 2 -16.12 -3.79 5.10
C LEU A 2 -16.25 -4.95 4.09
N TYR A 3 -17.45 -5.48 3.99
CA TYR A 3 -17.84 -6.50 3.02
C TYR A 3 -18.90 -5.94 2.08
N LEU A 4 -18.74 -6.13 0.77
CA LEU A 4 -19.69 -5.70 -0.25
C LEU A 4 -20.21 -6.92 -1.02
N ASP A 5 -21.53 -7.05 -1.16
CA ASP A 5 -22.17 -8.20 -1.80
C ASP A 5 -21.77 -8.38 -3.28
N ASP A 6 -21.60 -7.26 -4.00
CA ASP A 6 -21.29 -7.26 -5.43
C ASP A 6 -19.79 -7.12 -5.74
N TRP A 7 -18.96 -6.79 -4.74
CA TRP A 7 -17.56 -6.43 -4.93
C TRP A 7 -16.62 -7.21 -4.03
N ILE A 8 -15.55 -7.75 -4.59
CA ILE A 8 -14.36 -8.14 -3.86
C ILE A 8 -13.67 -6.86 -3.42
N VAL A 9 -13.29 -6.77 -2.14
CA VAL A 9 -12.53 -5.67 -1.56
C VAL A 9 -11.18 -6.20 -1.09
N TRP A 10 -10.09 -5.48 -1.43
CA TRP A 10 -8.76 -5.78 -0.92
C TRP A 10 -7.94 -4.51 -0.81
N ASP A 11 -6.65 -4.55 -0.62
CA ASP A 11 -5.74 -3.43 -0.42
C ASP A 11 -6.43 -2.09 -0.23
N PHE A 12 -6.13 -1.41 0.85
CA PHE A 12 -6.85 -0.20 1.22
C PHE A 12 -5.92 0.85 1.83
N TRP A 13 -6.42 2.07 1.92
CA TRP A 13 -5.78 3.18 2.63
C TRP A 13 -6.84 4.16 3.13
N LEU A 14 -6.48 4.90 4.17
CA LEU A 14 -7.36 5.94 4.72
C LEU A 14 -6.77 7.33 4.44
N ALA A 15 -7.67 8.31 4.24
CA ALA A 15 -7.26 9.70 4.31
C ALA A 15 -7.01 10.10 5.77
N PRO A 16 -5.98 10.93 6.05
CA PRO A 16 -5.80 11.50 7.38
C PRO A 16 -7.01 12.36 7.77
N ARG A 17 -7.53 12.19 8.98
CA ARG A 17 -8.55 13.06 9.56
C ARG A 17 -7.92 14.36 10.04
N LEU A 18 -8.66 15.46 10.01
CA LEU A 18 -8.22 16.77 10.50
C LEU A 18 -8.84 17.15 11.83
N ASP A 19 -9.95 16.50 12.22
CA ASP A 19 -10.60 16.67 13.51
C ASP A 19 -11.35 15.41 13.97
N ALA A 20 -11.78 15.39 15.24
CA ALA A 20 -12.44 14.24 15.86
C ALA A 20 -13.84 13.94 15.28
N GLY A 21 -14.50 14.93 14.69
CA GLY A 21 -15.85 14.79 14.13
C GLY A 21 -15.87 14.34 12.68
N GLU A 22 -14.73 14.36 12.00
CA GLU A 22 -14.63 13.94 10.61
C GLU A 22 -14.72 12.41 10.51
N PRO A 23 -15.50 11.84 9.58
CA PRO A 23 -15.51 10.39 9.36
C PRO A 23 -14.17 9.89 8.81
N PHE A 24 -13.88 8.62 8.99
CA PHE A 24 -12.83 7.94 8.25
C PHE A 24 -13.25 7.81 6.79
N HIS A 25 -12.39 8.26 5.88
CA HIS A 25 -12.51 8.01 4.45
C HIS A 25 -11.57 6.88 4.07
N CYS A 26 -12.13 5.73 3.70
CA CYS A 26 -11.41 4.56 3.27
C CYS A 26 -11.51 4.42 1.76
N TYR A 27 -10.38 4.31 1.11
CA TYR A 27 -10.25 3.94 -0.29
C TYR A 27 -9.69 2.52 -0.36
N PHE A 28 -10.15 1.74 -1.33
CA PHE A 28 -9.77 0.34 -1.45
C PHE A 28 -9.86 -0.12 -2.89
N LEU A 29 -9.16 -1.17 -3.21
CA LEU A 29 -9.30 -1.83 -4.48
C LEU A 29 -10.58 -2.67 -4.49
N GLN A 30 -11.29 -2.62 -5.61
CA GLN A 30 -12.49 -3.41 -5.83
C GLN A 30 -12.53 -4.02 -7.22
N ALA A 31 -13.14 -5.22 -7.33
CA ALA A 31 -13.47 -5.88 -8.58
C ALA A 31 -14.80 -6.62 -8.42
N PRO A 32 -15.55 -6.89 -9.51
CA PRO A 32 -16.83 -7.61 -9.41
C PRO A 32 -16.66 -8.98 -8.76
N ARG A 33 -17.49 -9.30 -7.78
CA ARG A 33 -17.49 -10.63 -7.12
C ARG A 33 -17.97 -11.76 -8.05
N SER A 34 -18.63 -11.41 -9.15
CA SER A 34 -19.10 -12.34 -10.17
C SER A 34 -18.00 -12.91 -11.08
N ILE A 35 -16.75 -12.50 -10.93
CA ILE A 35 -15.63 -13.05 -11.71
C ILE A 35 -15.42 -14.53 -11.37
N PRO A 36 -15.10 -15.39 -12.38
CA PRO A 36 -15.01 -16.83 -12.18
C PRO A 36 -13.81 -17.25 -11.30
N ASP A 37 -12.75 -16.46 -11.27
CA ASP A 37 -11.56 -16.67 -10.45
C ASP A 37 -11.22 -15.38 -9.71
N PRO A 38 -11.16 -15.37 -8.37
CA PRO A 38 -10.78 -14.19 -7.59
C PRO A 38 -9.43 -13.57 -7.98
N GLU A 39 -8.49 -14.33 -8.55
CA GLU A 39 -7.21 -13.80 -8.99
C GLU A 39 -7.33 -12.87 -10.21
N MET A 40 -8.38 -12.96 -10.99
CA MET A 40 -8.68 -12.03 -12.10
C MET A 40 -8.94 -10.59 -11.61
N ARG A 41 -9.18 -10.39 -10.30
CA ARG A 41 -9.37 -9.06 -9.71
C ARG A 41 -8.23 -8.10 -10.02
N HIS A 42 -7.00 -8.62 -10.16
CA HIS A 42 -5.82 -7.79 -10.43
C HIS A 42 -5.90 -7.04 -11.76
N ASP A 43 -6.56 -7.62 -12.76
CA ASP A 43 -6.71 -7.02 -14.08
C ASP A 43 -8.04 -6.24 -14.23
N LEU A 44 -8.87 -6.23 -13.20
CA LEU A 44 -10.15 -5.53 -13.17
C LEU A 44 -10.23 -4.47 -12.05
N ALA A 45 -9.13 -4.24 -11.36
CA ALA A 45 -9.08 -3.38 -10.20
C ALA A 45 -9.50 -1.94 -10.48
N ARG A 46 -10.35 -1.39 -9.60
CA ARG A 46 -10.80 0.00 -9.53
C ARG A 46 -10.68 0.49 -8.09
N ILE A 47 -10.68 1.79 -7.90
CA ILE A 47 -10.63 2.38 -6.55
C ILE A 47 -12.05 2.68 -6.09
N GLY A 48 -12.50 1.95 -5.06
CA GLY A 48 -13.74 2.20 -4.34
C GLY A 48 -13.54 3.14 -3.16
N HIS A 49 -14.63 3.68 -2.63
CA HIS A 49 -14.64 4.59 -1.49
C HIS A 49 -15.77 4.26 -0.53
N ALA A 50 -15.47 4.26 0.75
CA ALA A 50 -16.46 4.18 1.83
C ALA A 50 -16.09 5.12 2.98
N THR A 51 -17.08 5.49 3.78
CA THR A 51 -16.88 6.27 5.01
C THR A 51 -17.37 5.51 6.23
N SER A 52 -16.75 5.78 7.39
CA SER A 52 -17.13 5.21 8.68
C SER A 52 -16.84 6.17 9.81
N SER A 53 -17.66 6.13 10.86
CA SER A 53 -17.38 6.84 12.11
C SER A 53 -16.61 5.99 13.13
N ASN A 54 -16.51 4.67 12.92
CA ASN A 54 -16.04 3.71 13.93
C ASN A 54 -15.16 2.57 13.38
N LEU A 55 -14.80 2.60 12.09
CA LEU A 55 -14.01 1.58 11.38
C LEU A 55 -14.69 0.20 11.26
N THR A 56 -15.94 0.04 11.69
CA THR A 56 -16.70 -1.22 11.63
C THR A 56 -17.91 -1.14 10.71
N ASP A 57 -18.65 -0.03 10.79
CA ASP A 57 -19.83 0.22 9.99
C ASP A 57 -19.48 1.19 8.86
N TRP A 58 -19.71 0.79 7.62
CA TRP A 58 -19.23 1.47 6.43
C TRP A 58 -20.35 1.86 5.50
N ASP A 59 -20.36 3.13 5.08
CA ASP A 59 -21.21 3.64 4.00
C ASP A 59 -20.43 3.63 2.69
N TYR A 60 -20.81 2.76 1.75
CA TYR A 60 -20.16 2.65 0.43
C TYR A 60 -20.64 3.74 -0.52
N HIS A 61 -19.73 4.38 -1.24
CA HIS A 61 -19.98 5.50 -2.13
C HIS A 61 -19.69 5.22 -3.62
N GLY A 62 -19.18 4.04 -3.95
CA GLY A 62 -18.86 3.67 -5.34
C GLY A 62 -17.41 3.95 -5.73
N GLU A 63 -17.15 3.87 -7.04
CA GLU A 63 -15.86 4.16 -7.66
C GLU A 63 -15.59 5.67 -7.68
N ILE A 64 -14.33 6.06 -7.40
CA ILE A 64 -13.97 7.49 -7.27
C ILE A 64 -13.18 8.06 -8.43
N LEU A 65 -12.54 7.23 -9.23
CA LEU A 65 -11.61 7.69 -10.26
C LEU A 65 -11.75 6.83 -11.51
N PRO A 66 -12.24 7.38 -12.64
CA PRO A 66 -12.34 6.61 -13.87
C PRO A 66 -10.95 6.20 -14.38
N LEU A 67 -10.89 5.09 -15.12
CA LEU A 67 -9.69 4.76 -15.89
C LEU A 67 -9.29 5.89 -16.83
N GLY A 68 -8.04 5.88 -17.25
CA GLY A 68 -7.60 6.73 -18.36
C GLY A 68 -8.26 6.36 -19.68
N GLU A 69 -8.18 7.28 -20.65
CA GLU A 69 -8.60 6.98 -22.02
C GLU A 69 -7.77 5.85 -22.61
N SER A 70 -8.34 5.11 -23.56
CA SER A 70 -7.65 4.00 -24.22
C SER A 70 -6.28 4.43 -24.77
N GLY A 71 -5.24 3.70 -24.40
CA GLY A 71 -3.86 3.98 -24.73
C GLY A 71 -3.13 4.89 -23.75
N SER A 72 -3.81 5.40 -22.71
CA SER A 72 -3.14 6.13 -21.64
C SER A 72 -2.43 5.17 -20.65
N TRP A 73 -1.57 5.72 -19.84
CA TRP A 73 -0.70 4.95 -18.92
C TRP A 73 -1.45 4.19 -17.80
N ASP A 74 -2.72 4.53 -17.56
CA ASP A 74 -3.60 3.93 -16.54
C ASP A 74 -4.96 3.48 -17.11
N ASP A 75 -4.98 3.04 -18.38
CA ASP A 75 -6.20 2.60 -19.07
C ASP A 75 -6.63 1.16 -18.74
N MET A 76 -5.79 0.37 -18.08
CA MET A 76 -6.09 -1.02 -17.74
C MET A 76 -6.68 -1.14 -16.33
N THR A 77 -5.88 -0.75 -15.33
CA THR A 77 -6.25 -0.89 -13.91
C THR A 77 -5.67 0.24 -13.06
N GLN A 78 -6.31 0.45 -11.92
CA GLN A 78 -5.79 1.27 -10.83
C GLN A 78 -5.59 0.38 -9.62
N TRP A 79 -4.39 0.48 -9.01
CA TRP A 79 -4.00 -0.30 -7.83
C TRP A 79 -3.74 0.60 -6.63
N THR A 80 -3.29 -0.03 -5.56
CA THR A 80 -3.07 0.53 -4.22
C THR A 80 -2.45 1.91 -4.23
N GLY A 81 -2.90 2.72 -3.28
CA GLY A 81 -2.52 4.13 -3.18
C GLY A 81 -2.35 4.63 -1.75
N SER A 82 -2.28 5.94 -1.63
CA SER A 82 -2.34 6.67 -0.35
C SER A 82 -2.92 8.07 -0.55
N VAL A 83 -3.50 8.61 0.52
CA VAL A 83 -3.98 9.99 0.55
C VAL A 83 -3.22 10.79 1.59
N ILE A 84 -2.83 12.00 1.22
CA ILE A 84 -2.37 13.02 2.17
C ILE A 84 -3.19 14.29 2.01
N ARG A 85 -3.17 15.15 3.02
CA ARG A 85 -3.86 16.45 3.00
C ARG A 85 -2.85 17.57 3.30
N HIS A 86 -2.84 18.59 2.47
CA HIS A 86 -1.94 19.72 2.60
C HIS A 86 -2.59 20.97 2.01
N ASP A 87 -2.57 22.09 2.78
CA ASP A 87 -3.07 23.40 2.38
C ASP A 87 -4.48 23.38 1.77
N GLY A 88 -5.41 22.64 2.41
CA GLY A 88 -6.81 22.54 1.99
C GLY A 88 -7.07 21.58 0.81
N THR A 89 -6.03 20.99 0.24
CA THR A 89 -6.13 20.01 -0.86
C THR A 89 -5.77 18.62 -0.38
N ALA A 90 -6.53 17.63 -0.81
CA ALA A 90 -6.19 16.21 -0.68
C ALA A 90 -5.50 15.72 -1.95
N TYR A 91 -4.44 14.92 -1.77
CA TYR A 91 -3.61 14.35 -2.82
C TYR A 91 -3.70 12.83 -2.75
N LEU A 92 -4.33 12.22 -3.76
CA LEU A 92 -4.43 10.76 -3.90
C LEU A 92 -3.34 10.28 -4.86
N TYR A 93 -2.35 9.59 -4.33
CA TYR A 93 -1.42 8.83 -5.15
C TYR A 93 -1.99 7.44 -5.37
N TYR A 94 -1.91 6.93 -6.60
CA TYR A 94 -2.40 5.61 -6.97
C TYR A 94 -1.48 4.96 -8.00
N THR A 95 -1.52 3.65 -8.08
CA THR A 95 -0.76 2.90 -9.08
C THR A 95 -1.61 2.71 -10.33
N GLY A 96 -1.05 2.97 -11.51
CA GLY A 96 -1.69 2.72 -12.80
C GLY A 96 -0.94 1.70 -13.64
N ARG A 97 -1.68 0.98 -14.48
CA ARG A 97 -1.19 0.01 -15.47
C ARG A 97 -1.89 0.24 -16.80
N THR A 98 -1.22 -0.08 -17.91
CA THR A 98 -1.78 0.09 -19.25
C THR A 98 -1.89 -1.21 -20.02
N THR A 99 -2.91 -1.29 -20.86
CA THR A 99 -3.15 -2.43 -21.77
C THR A 99 -2.04 -2.59 -22.79
N THR A 100 -1.43 -1.49 -23.25
CA THR A 100 -0.35 -1.51 -24.25
C THR A 100 0.93 -2.20 -23.78
N GLU A 101 1.15 -2.26 -22.45
CA GLU A 101 2.26 -2.94 -21.80
C GLU A 101 1.82 -4.23 -21.10
N SER A 102 0.62 -4.74 -21.42
CA SER A 102 0.02 -5.94 -20.80
C SER A 102 0.01 -5.88 -19.27
N GLY A 103 -0.06 -4.68 -18.69
CA GLY A 103 -0.02 -4.44 -17.26
C GLY A 103 1.33 -4.74 -16.59
N LEU A 104 2.41 -4.98 -17.32
CA LEU A 104 3.71 -5.34 -16.75
C LEU A 104 4.46 -4.14 -16.15
N VAL A 105 4.19 -2.94 -16.64
CA VAL A 105 4.81 -1.71 -16.13
C VAL A 105 3.83 -1.00 -15.21
N GLN A 106 4.29 -0.70 -14.00
CA GLN A 106 3.54 0.02 -12.98
C GLN A 106 4.11 1.42 -12.82
N ARG A 107 3.22 2.40 -12.68
CA ARG A 107 3.58 3.81 -12.47
C ARG A 107 2.68 4.41 -11.40
N ILE A 108 3.17 5.44 -10.71
CA ILE A 108 2.39 6.16 -9.71
C ILE A 108 1.86 7.45 -10.34
N GLY A 109 0.55 7.63 -10.22
CA GLY A 109 -0.16 8.84 -10.59
C GLY A 109 -0.66 9.63 -9.41
N LEU A 110 -1.19 10.80 -9.69
CA LEU A 110 -1.75 11.74 -8.73
C LEU A 110 -3.11 12.25 -9.19
N ALA A 111 -4.07 12.21 -8.29
CA ALA A 111 -5.34 12.94 -8.38
C ALA A 111 -5.50 13.86 -7.16
N ILE A 112 -6.23 14.95 -7.31
CA ILE A 112 -6.47 15.94 -6.25
C ILE A 112 -7.96 16.10 -5.98
N SER A 113 -8.30 16.48 -4.74
CA SER A 113 -9.66 16.70 -4.27
C SER A 113 -9.69 17.79 -3.19
N GLU A 114 -10.82 18.48 -3.08
CA GLU A 114 -11.11 19.42 -1.98
C GLU A 114 -12.08 18.82 -0.95
N ASP A 115 -12.79 17.73 -1.30
CA ASP A 115 -13.88 17.14 -0.53
C ASP A 115 -13.70 15.65 -0.16
N LEU A 116 -12.58 15.02 -0.55
CA LEU A 116 -12.28 13.59 -0.39
C LEU A 116 -13.24 12.65 -1.15
N ARG A 117 -14.09 13.18 -2.03
CA ARG A 117 -15.11 12.43 -2.79
C ARG A 117 -14.95 12.59 -4.28
N SER A 118 -14.75 13.82 -4.73
CA SER A 118 -14.59 14.19 -6.15
C SER A 118 -13.12 14.34 -6.46
N TRP A 119 -12.57 13.44 -7.29
CA TRP A 119 -11.16 13.41 -7.61
C TRP A 119 -10.90 13.79 -9.05
N ARG A 120 -9.86 14.55 -9.29
CA ARG A 120 -9.42 14.95 -10.63
C ARG A 120 -7.94 14.60 -10.82
N LYS A 121 -7.64 13.78 -11.82
CA LYS A 121 -6.25 13.49 -12.24
C LYS A 121 -5.57 14.79 -12.68
N ILE A 122 -4.29 14.94 -12.32
CA ILE A 122 -3.49 16.07 -12.81
C ILE A 122 -2.96 15.79 -14.22
N ASP A 123 -2.69 16.86 -14.99
CA ASP A 123 -2.21 16.73 -16.37
C ASP A 123 -0.79 16.12 -16.46
N ARG A 124 0.01 16.28 -15.39
CA ARG A 124 1.40 15.79 -15.31
C ARG A 124 1.49 14.34 -14.84
N ASN A 125 0.56 13.51 -15.14
CA ASN A 125 0.66 12.07 -14.83
C ASN A 125 1.40 11.27 -15.91
N PRO A 126 2.09 10.18 -15.55
CA PRO A 126 2.41 9.73 -14.18
C PRO A 126 3.42 10.63 -13.48
N VAL A 127 3.41 10.66 -12.14
CA VAL A 127 4.34 11.49 -11.32
C VAL A 127 5.60 10.74 -10.93
N LEU A 128 5.58 9.40 -10.95
CA LEU A 128 6.75 8.56 -10.66
C LEU A 128 6.73 7.26 -11.47
N GLU A 129 7.91 6.89 -11.96
CA GLU A 129 8.21 5.64 -12.63
C GLU A 129 9.53 5.08 -12.08
N ALA A 130 9.69 3.75 -12.04
CA ALA A 130 10.94 3.13 -11.64
C ALA A 130 12.09 3.52 -12.58
N ALA A 131 13.24 3.86 -12.01
CA ALA A 131 14.37 4.38 -12.77
C ALA A 131 15.71 3.78 -12.33
N ASN A 132 16.61 3.59 -13.31
CA ASN A 132 18.02 3.26 -13.07
C ASN A 132 18.71 4.43 -12.31
N PRO A 133 19.76 4.16 -11.52
CA PRO A 133 20.37 2.84 -11.30
C PRO A 133 19.71 2.02 -10.19
N TRP A 134 18.70 2.57 -9.50
CA TRP A 134 18.19 2.00 -8.26
C TRP A 134 17.17 0.89 -8.47
N TYR A 135 16.34 1.00 -9.51
CA TYR A 135 15.18 0.12 -9.73
C TYR A 135 15.16 -0.42 -11.16
N VAL A 136 14.48 -1.54 -11.35
CA VAL A 136 14.25 -2.11 -12.68
C VAL A 136 13.34 -1.14 -13.45
N ALA A 137 13.97 -0.37 -14.35
CA ALA A 137 13.26 0.57 -15.21
C ALA A 137 12.43 -0.17 -16.27
N PRO A 138 11.35 0.43 -16.80
CA PRO A 138 10.65 -0.08 -17.96
C PRO A 138 11.59 -0.27 -19.15
N ALA A 139 11.49 -1.41 -19.83
CA ALA A 139 12.19 -1.62 -21.08
C ALA A 139 11.46 -0.89 -22.23
N PRO A 140 12.18 -0.49 -23.31
CA PRO A 140 11.57 0.22 -24.45
C PRO A 140 10.43 -0.53 -25.15
N ASP A 141 10.40 -1.86 -25.05
CA ASP A 141 9.34 -2.70 -25.60
C ASP A 141 8.12 -2.86 -24.68
N GLY A 142 8.19 -2.33 -23.44
CA GLY A 142 7.13 -2.45 -22.43
C GLY A 142 6.86 -3.86 -21.91
N MET A 143 7.68 -4.85 -22.31
CA MET A 143 7.46 -6.28 -22.00
C MET A 143 8.27 -6.77 -20.82
N THR A 144 9.04 -5.91 -20.18
CA THR A 144 9.77 -6.22 -18.94
C THR A 144 8.97 -5.72 -17.74
N ARG A 145 8.70 -6.59 -16.78
CA ARG A 145 8.03 -6.18 -15.54
C ARG A 145 8.88 -5.14 -14.80
N SER A 146 8.27 -3.99 -14.55
CA SER A 146 8.83 -2.88 -13.79
C SER A 146 7.88 -2.52 -12.66
N ASP A 147 8.33 -2.78 -11.44
CA ASP A 147 7.53 -2.55 -10.24
C ASP A 147 7.73 -1.12 -9.74
N CYS A 148 6.64 -0.36 -9.67
CA CYS A 148 6.56 0.96 -9.05
C CYS A 148 5.11 1.18 -8.59
N ARG A 149 4.76 0.68 -7.38
CA ARG A 149 3.39 0.62 -6.89
C ARG A 149 3.28 0.89 -5.38
N ASP A 150 2.07 0.92 -4.88
CA ASP A 150 1.71 1.00 -3.46
C ASP A 150 2.34 2.22 -2.76
N PRO A 151 2.17 3.44 -3.28
CA PRO A 151 2.80 4.61 -2.69
C PRO A 151 2.30 4.87 -1.27
N TRP A 152 3.22 5.23 -0.39
CA TRP A 152 2.95 5.78 0.93
C TRP A 152 3.68 7.10 1.10
N VAL A 153 2.95 8.17 1.39
CA VAL A 153 3.53 9.53 1.45
C VAL A 153 3.44 10.08 2.86
N LEU A 154 4.54 10.67 3.33
CA LEU A 154 4.60 11.43 4.58
C LEU A 154 5.47 12.69 4.43
N ARG A 155 5.36 13.60 5.39
CA ARG A 155 6.23 14.79 5.48
C ARG A 155 7.27 14.63 6.58
N HIS A 156 8.52 14.91 6.26
CA HIS A 156 9.63 14.89 7.22
C HIS A 156 10.60 16.05 6.92
N ASP A 157 10.95 16.83 7.94
CA ASP A 157 11.90 17.95 7.87
C ASP A 157 11.63 18.91 6.69
N GLY A 158 10.34 19.23 6.47
CA GLY A 158 9.91 20.14 5.42
C GLY A 158 9.80 19.54 4.02
N ARG A 159 10.25 18.31 3.80
CA ARG A 159 10.17 17.57 2.55
C ARG A 159 9.10 16.50 2.56
N TRP A 160 8.60 16.12 1.39
CA TRP A 160 7.74 14.99 1.19
C TRP A 160 8.56 13.76 0.82
N LEU A 161 8.26 12.63 1.46
CA LEU A 161 8.85 11.33 1.21
C LEU A 161 7.76 10.41 0.70
N MET A 162 8.02 9.72 -0.41
CA MET A 162 7.16 8.66 -0.94
C MET A 162 7.90 7.34 -0.88
N TYR A 163 7.34 6.36 -0.18
CA TYR A 163 7.81 4.97 -0.18
C TYR A 163 6.96 4.18 -1.16
N TYR A 164 7.54 3.22 -1.84
CA TYR A 164 6.83 2.42 -2.83
C TYR A 164 7.46 1.05 -3.01
N THR A 165 6.66 0.09 -3.44
CA THR A 165 7.10 -1.24 -3.83
C THR A 165 7.87 -1.16 -5.14
N ALA A 166 9.08 -1.72 -5.17
CA ALA A 166 9.93 -1.76 -6.37
C ALA A 166 10.78 -3.02 -6.42
N SER A 167 11.51 -3.20 -7.52
CA SER A 167 12.46 -4.29 -7.72
C SER A 167 13.87 -3.77 -7.97
N ALA A 168 14.86 -4.35 -7.29
CA ALA A 168 16.28 -4.04 -7.51
C ALA A 168 16.80 -4.74 -8.77
N PRO A 169 17.60 -4.05 -9.61
CA PRO A 169 18.23 -4.66 -10.77
C PRO A 169 19.34 -5.66 -10.37
N GLY A 170 19.57 -6.67 -11.20
CA GLY A 170 20.67 -7.62 -11.03
C GLY A 170 20.49 -8.62 -9.89
N GLN A 171 19.34 -8.64 -9.20
CA GLN A 171 19.02 -9.61 -8.17
C GLN A 171 18.21 -10.80 -8.76
N PRO A 172 18.33 -12.01 -8.15
CA PRO A 172 17.45 -13.13 -8.47
C PRO A 172 15.97 -12.73 -8.29
N TRP A 173 15.07 -13.38 -9.03
CA TRP A 173 13.64 -13.10 -9.00
C TRP A 173 13.06 -13.13 -7.59
N ASP A 174 13.40 -14.14 -6.80
CA ASP A 174 12.90 -14.39 -5.44
C ASP A 174 13.57 -13.54 -4.34
N ALA A 175 14.45 -12.60 -4.71
CA ALA A 175 15.23 -11.78 -3.79
C ALA A 175 15.32 -10.30 -4.21
N ARG A 176 14.59 -9.89 -5.24
CA ARG A 176 14.70 -8.54 -5.85
C ARG A 176 13.77 -7.49 -5.24
N GLY A 177 12.80 -7.90 -4.42
CA GLY A 177 11.84 -6.99 -3.80
C GLY A 177 12.51 -5.99 -2.85
N VAL A 178 12.21 -4.70 -3.06
CA VAL A 178 12.73 -3.60 -2.26
C VAL A 178 11.63 -2.59 -1.95
N VAL A 179 11.84 -1.80 -0.89
CA VAL A 179 11.07 -0.56 -0.69
C VAL A 179 11.89 0.60 -1.24
N GLY A 180 11.37 1.20 -2.28
CA GLY A 180 11.91 2.41 -2.88
C GLY A 180 11.55 3.66 -2.08
N ILE A 181 12.31 4.75 -2.33
CA ILE A 181 11.99 6.08 -1.82
C ILE A 181 12.14 7.11 -2.94
N ALA A 182 11.24 8.09 -2.93
CA ALA A 182 11.38 9.32 -3.69
C ALA A 182 11.11 10.53 -2.80
N THR A 183 11.69 11.67 -3.14
CA THR A 183 11.50 12.93 -2.41
C THR A 183 10.88 14.00 -3.30
N SER A 184 10.09 14.90 -2.69
CA SER A 184 9.46 16.03 -3.38
C SER A 184 9.40 17.26 -2.48
N ASP A 185 9.47 18.44 -3.09
CA ASP A 185 9.22 19.71 -2.43
C ASP A 185 7.81 20.25 -2.74
N ASP A 186 7.14 19.74 -3.80
CA ASP A 186 5.90 20.28 -4.35
C ASP A 186 4.73 19.24 -4.50
N LEU A 187 4.94 17.99 -4.04
CA LEU A 187 3.96 16.89 -4.16
C LEU A 187 3.68 16.40 -5.60
N VAL A 188 4.30 17.02 -6.59
CA VAL A 188 4.06 16.72 -8.03
C VAL A 188 5.32 16.18 -8.71
N ARG A 189 6.49 16.73 -8.37
CA ARG A 189 7.77 16.31 -8.93
C ARG A 189 8.52 15.48 -7.93
N TRP A 190 8.75 14.21 -8.26
CA TRP A 190 9.39 13.24 -7.39
C TRP A 190 10.78 12.87 -7.93
N SER A 191 11.75 12.82 -7.02
CA SER A 191 13.12 12.42 -7.32
C SER A 191 13.42 11.10 -6.61
N PRO A 192 13.54 9.97 -7.34
CA PRO A 192 13.86 8.68 -6.75
C PRO A 192 15.27 8.67 -6.16
N GLY A 193 15.42 7.98 -5.02
CA GLY A 193 16.68 7.72 -4.32
C GLY A 193 16.97 6.22 -4.19
N PRO A 194 18.06 5.83 -3.51
CA PRO A 194 18.36 4.44 -3.25
C PRO A 194 17.29 3.80 -2.34
N PRO A 195 17.02 2.47 -2.47
CA PRO A 195 16.00 1.82 -1.67
C PRO A 195 16.31 1.91 -0.16
N VAL A 196 15.25 2.10 0.64
CA VAL A 196 15.35 2.13 2.11
C VAL A 196 15.34 0.75 2.74
N LEU A 197 14.82 -0.25 2.01
CA LEU A 197 14.88 -1.66 2.34
C LEU A 197 15.28 -2.46 1.10
N ALA A 198 16.41 -3.18 1.20
CA ALA A 198 16.90 -4.11 0.18
C ALA A 198 17.46 -5.34 0.89
N SER A 199 16.55 -6.19 1.40
CA SER A 199 16.93 -7.32 2.25
C SER A 199 17.58 -8.49 1.49
N GLY A 200 17.33 -8.60 0.17
CA GLY A 200 17.79 -9.72 -0.66
C GLY A 200 17.15 -11.07 -0.31
N VAL A 201 15.97 -11.06 0.34
CA VAL A 201 15.28 -12.28 0.78
C VAL A 201 13.81 -12.33 0.38
N PHE A 202 13.26 -11.28 -0.24
CA PHE A 202 11.87 -11.21 -0.66
C PHE A 202 11.77 -11.04 -2.18
N GLU A 203 10.83 -11.74 -2.79
CA GLU A 203 10.45 -11.51 -4.17
C GLU A 203 9.76 -10.15 -4.32
N GLU A 204 8.84 -9.88 -3.41
CA GLU A 204 8.06 -8.65 -3.34
C GLU A 204 7.96 -8.14 -1.90
N VAL A 205 7.97 -6.83 -1.75
CA VAL A 205 7.75 -6.12 -0.49
C VAL A 205 6.63 -5.12 -0.74
N GLU A 206 5.40 -5.48 -0.40
CA GLU A 206 4.18 -4.80 -0.84
C GLU A 206 3.59 -3.89 0.23
N VAL A 207 2.81 -2.92 -0.21
CA VAL A 207 2.04 -1.97 0.61
C VAL A 207 2.85 -1.34 1.75
N PRO A 208 4.04 -0.76 1.47
CA PRO A 208 4.87 -0.18 2.52
C PRO A 208 4.13 0.94 3.24
N GLN A 209 4.32 1.00 4.57
CA GLN A 209 3.83 2.10 5.39
C GLN A 209 4.89 2.47 6.44
N VAL A 210 5.36 3.72 6.41
CA VAL A 210 6.39 4.22 7.32
C VAL A 210 5.80 5.24 8.28
N PHE A 211 6.13 5.12 9.58
CA PHE A 211 5.70 6.06 10.61
C PHE A 211 6.67 6.08 11.79
N PRO A 212 6.68 7.15 12.62
CA PRO A 212 7.55 7.22 13.79
C PRO A 212 7.08 6.26 14.89
N LEU A 213 8.04 5.65 15.59
CA LEU A 213 7.84 4.79 16.76
C LEU A 213 8.87 5.16 17.85
N GLY A 214 8.52 6.11 18.70
CA GLY A 214 9.46 6.72 19.64
C GLY A 214 10.52 7.54 18.91
N ASP A 215 11.78 7.24 19.17
CA ASP A 215 12.94 7.85 18.51
C ASP A 215 13.40 7.07 17.24
N ARG A 216 12.66 6.05 16.87
CA ARG A 216 12.89 5.25 15.66
C ARG A 216 11.74 5.36 14.65
N TRP A 217 11.93 4.75 13.50
CA TRP A 217 10.95 4.65 12.44
C TRP A 217 10.57 3.19 12.21
N ALA A 218 9.27 2.93 12.12
CA ALA A 218 8.75 1.62 11.76
C ALA A 218 8.35 1.63 10.28
N LEU A 219 8.69 0.56 9.57
CA LEU A 219 8.22 0.24 8.22
C LEU A 219 7.39 -1.03 8.29
N LEU A 220 6.08 -0.93 8.08
CA LEU A 220 5.21 -2.07 7.81
C LEU A 220 5.26 -2.40 6.31
N PHE A 221 5.19 -3.69 6.00
CA PHE A 221 5.02 -4.18 4.64
C PHE A 221 4.44 -5.60 4.65
N CYS A 222 3.89 -6.01 3.52
CA CYS A 222 3.44 -7.38 3.31
C CYS A 222 4.34 -8.12 2.33
N THR A 223 4.44 -9.42 2.52
CA THR A 223 5.09 -10.33 1.58
C THR A 223 4.42 -11.68 1.59
N GLY A 224 4.38 -12.35 0.43
CA GLY A 224 3.79 -13.66 0.25
C GLY A 224 4.77 -14.80 0.51
N LYS A 225 4.33 -16.00 0.19
CA LYS A 225 5.01 -17.29 0.43
C LYS A 225 6.34 -17.50 -0.29
N HIS A 226 6.76 -16.57 -1.13
CA HIS A 226 8.03 -16.63 -1.85
C HIS A 226 9.20 -15.99 -1.10
N ALA A 227 8.93 -15.47 0.11
CA ALA A 227 10.00 -14.98 0.96
C ALA A 227 10.97 -16.11 1.31
N THR A 228 12.27 -15.85 1.14
CA THR A 228 13.34 -16.78 1.53
C THR A 228 14.09 -16.20 2.71
N ARG A 229 14.10 -16.90 3.84
CA ARG A 229 14.88 -16.51 5.02
C ARG A 229 15.98 -17.53 5.26
N ASN A 230 17.25 -17.10 5.25
CA ASN A 230 18.42 -17.98 5.43
C ASN A 230 18.45 -19.17 4.47
N GLY A 231 18.03 -18.98 3.21
CA GLY A 231 17.97 -20.05 2.21
C GLY A 231 16.79 -21.01 2.34
N GLN A 232 15.89 -20.76 3.29
CA GLN A 232 14.64 -21.53 3.46
C GLN A 232 13.45 -20.66 3.06
N LYS A 233 12.52 -21.22 2.29
CA LYS A 233 11.26 -20.54 1.97
C LYS A 233 10.51 -20.25 3.25
N ALA A 234 10.00 -19.03 3.39
CA ALA A 234 9.08 -18.69 4.47
C ALA A 234 7.80 -19.52 4.34
N THR A 235 7.30 -20.00 5.47
CA THR A 235 6.07 -20.80 5.55
C THR A 235 4.86 -19.93 5.88
N TRP A 236 5.02 -18.61 5.92
CA TRP A 236 3.96 -17.67 6.31
C TRP A 236 3.88 -16.48 5.36
N ASN A 237 2.66 -16.01 5.16
CA ASN A 237 2.31 -14.84 4.38
C ASN A 237 1.71 -13.78 5.31
N GLY A 238 1.97 -12.53 5.08
CA GLY A 238 1.34 -11.46 5.86
C GLY A 238 2.22 -10.26 6.11
N THR A 239 1.92 -9.56 7.21
CA THR A 239 2.47 -8.26 7.56
C THR A 239 3.67 -8.38 8.48
N HIS A 240 4.74 -7.74 8.07
CA HIS A 240 6.00 -7.61 8.79
C HIS A 240 6.21 -6.17 9.22
N TYR A 241 7.11 -5.93 10.18
CA TYR A 241 7.66 -4.62 10.39
C TYR A 241 9.17 -4.64 10.64
N TYR A 242 9.82 -3.60 10.15
CA TYR A 242 11.25 -3.37 10.27
C TYR A 242 11.46 -2.00 10.92
N LEU A 243 12.66 -1.76 11.45
CA LEU A 243 12.99 -0.55 12.19
C LEU A 243 14.22 0.14 11.59
N ALA A 244 14.24 1.47 11.67
CA ALA A 244 15.38 2.30 11.30
C ALA A 244 15.50 3.50 12.24
N ASP A 245 16.71 4.10 12.33
CA ASP A 245 16.96 5.33 13.09
C ASP A 245 16.57 6.59 12.28
N SER A 246 16.28 6.42 11.00
CA SER A 246 15.92 7.49 10.08
C SER A 246 14.82 7.04 9.13
N PRO A 247 13.92 7.94 8.67
CA PRO A 247 12.92 7.61 7.64
C PRO A 247 13.56 7.27 6.28
N PHE A 248 14.83 7.60 6.08
CA PHE A 248 15.61 7.24 4.91
C PHE A 248 16.22 5.84 5.00
N GLY A 249 15.97 5.10 6.08
CA GLY A 249 16.53 3.78 6.32
C GLY A 249 18.03 3.82 6.70
N PRO A 250 18.79 2.72 6.53
CA PRO A 250 18.24 1.43 6.09
C PRO A 250 17.34 0.81 7.16
N PHE A 251 16.21 0.25 6.72
CA PHE A 251 15.34 -0.50 7.61
C PHE A 251 15.89 -1.91 7.81
N THR A 252 15.92 -2.36 9.06
CA THR A 252 16.43 -3.66 9.47
C THR A 252 15.39 -4.43 10.26
N LEU A 253 15.58 -5.75 10.34
CA LEU A 253 14.65 -6.66 11.01
C LEU A 253 14.38 -6.23 12.46
N ALA A 254 13.11 -6.09 12.83
CA ALA A 254 12.72 -5.92 14.21
C ALA A 254 12.98 -7.22 15.02
N PRO A 255 13.11 -7.17 16.35
CA PRO A 255 13.30 -8.38 17.17
C PRO A 255 12.17 -9.41 16.99
N GLU A 256 10.93 -8.96 16.85
CA GLU A 256 9.75 -9.76 16.54
C GLU A 256 9.06 -9.18 15.29
N PRO A 257 9.54 -9.52 14.10
CA PRO A 257 9.19 -8.79 12.89
C PRO A 257 7.83 -9.14 12.32
N LEU A 258 7.18 -10.21 12.80
CA LEU A 258 5.86 -10.62 12.32
C LEU A 258 4.79 -9.94 13.16
N LEU A 259 3.95 -9.15 12.53
CA LEU A 259 2.82 -8.48 13.19
C LEU A 259 1.53 -9.29 13.01
N GLN A 260 1.23 -9.71 11.79
CA GLN A 260 0.07 -10.53 11.47
C GLN A 260 0.39 -11.38 10.24
N ALA A 261 0.66 -12.67 10.45
CA ALA A 261 1.02 -13.57 9.37
C ALA A 261 0.70 -15.02 9.70
N ASP A 262 0.33 -15.80 8.70
CA ASP A 262 0.10 -17.24 8.77
C ASP A 262 0.50 -17.95 7.47
N GLU A 263 0.30 -19.27 7.38
CA GLU A 263 0.74 -20.06 6.22
C GLU A 263 -0.01 -19.72 4.93
N ILE A 264 -1.28 -19.31 5.01
CA ILE A 264 -2.13 -19.05 3.85
C ILE A 264 -2.30 -17.56 3.57
N GLY A 265 -1.93 -16.67 4.51
CA GLY A 265 -2.18 -15.24 4.40
C GLY A 265 -3.66 -14.90 4.59
N THR A 266 -4.26 -15.43 5.65
CA THR A 266 -5.65 -15.16 6.05
C THR A 266 -5.95 -13.68 6.06
N ASN A 267 -5.04 -12.90 6.67
CA ASN A 267 -5.05 -11.45 6.62
C ASN A 267 -3.79 -10.94 5.90
N TYR A 268 -3.96 -10.04 4.93
CA TYR A 268 -2.88 -9.52 4.11
C TYR A 268 -3.02 -8.01 3.93
N ALA A 269 -2.00 -7.34 3.40
CA ALA A 269 -1.97 -5.91 3.11
C ALA A 269 -2.41 -5.04 4.30
N ALA A 270 -2.00 -5.41 5.53
CA ALA A 270 -2.43 -4.69 6.71
C ALA A 270 -1.79 -3.30 6.78
N ARG A 271 -2.57 -2.34 7.28
CA ARG A 271 -2.14 -0.97 7.52
C ARG A 271 -2.48 -0.53 8.94
N ALA A 272 -1.56 0.20 9.55
CA ALA A 272 -1.79 0.89 10.80
C ALA A 272 -2.63 2.15 10.57
N VAL A 273 -3.70 2.28 11.33
CA VAL A 273 -4.50 3.50 11.47
C VAL A 273 -4.04 4.18 12.75
N LEU A 274 -3.31 5.27 12.61
CA LEU A 274 -2.76 6.04 13.73
C LEU A 274 -3.54 7.34 13.81
N ASP A 275 -4.62 7.33 14.61
CA ASP A 275 -5.52 8.46 14.70
C ASP A 275 -5.45 9.08 16.10
N PRO A 276 -5.15 10.39 16.23
CA PRO A 276 -4.94 11.03 17.52
C PRO A 276 -6.21 11.15 18.37
N TRP A 277 -7.37 10.98 17.79
CA TRP A 277 -8.67 11.10 18.49
C TRP A 277 -9.36 9.76 18.71
N PHE A 278 -9.13 8.79 17.82
CA PHE A 278 -9.81 7.49 17.85
C PHE A 278 -8.93 6.39 18.45
N GLY A 279 -7.61 6.52 18.31
CA GLY A 279 -6.62 5.55 18.76
C GLY A 279 -5.89 4.84 17.63
N ASN A 280 -5.11 3.83 18.00
CA ASN A 280 -4.27 3.10 17.06
C ASN A 280 -4.85 1.72 16.79
N TYR A 281 -5.03 1.38 15.53
CA TYR A 281 -5.59 0.11 15.08
C TYR A 281 -4.80 -0.43 13.90
N LEU A 282 -4.88 -1.73 13.70
CA LEU A 282 -4.48 -2.40 12.46
C LEU A 282 -5.73 -2.88 11.76
N LEU A 283 -5.89 -2.55 10.49
CA LEU A 283 -6.85 -3.19 9.60
C LEU A 283 -6.09 -4.00 8.55
N ALA A 284 -6.72 -5.03 8.01
CA ALA A 284 -6.12 -5.85 6.98
C ALA A 284 -7.16 -6.27 5.92
N TRP A 285 -6.70 -6.69 4.78
CA TRP A 285 -7.52 -7.44 3.85
C TRP A 285 -7.75 -8.85 4.40
N ARG A 286 -9.00 -9.20 4.71
CA ARG A 286 -9.44 -10.56 5.01
C ARG A 286 -9.53 -11.34 3.70
N ARG A 287 -8.46 -12.05 3.37
CA ARG A 287 -8.35 -12.81 2.13
C ARG A 287 -9.12 -14.12 2.21
N PHE A 288 -8.92 -14.84 3.31
CA PHE A 288 -9.55 -16.12 3.57
C PHE A 288 -10.27 -16.13 4.93
N ASP A 289 -11.26 -16.99 5.07
CA ASP A 289 -11.81 -17.35 6.39
C ASP A 289 -10.98 -18.46 7.04
N ASP A 290 -11.44 -18.92 8.21
CA ASP A 290 -10.73 -19.92 9.00
C ASP A 290 -10.77 -21.32 8.36
N ASP A 291 -11.67 -21.55 7.42
CA ASP A 291 -11.79 -22.78 6.61
C ASP A 291 -11.00 -22.68 5.29
N GLY A 292 -10.38 -21.53 5.01
CA GLY A 292 -9.60 -21.28 3.80
C GLY A 292 -10.43 -20.86 2.59
N ALA A 293 -11.71 -20.54 2.77
CA ALA A 293 -12.53 -20.00 1.69
C ALA A 293 -12.24 -18.50 1.46
N PHE A 294 -12.27 -18.06 0.21
CA PHE A 294 -12.00 -16.68 -0.16
C PHE A 294 -13.10 -15.73 0.33
N VAL A 295 -12.73 -14.70 1.08
CA VAL A 295 -13.65 -13.69 1.64
C VAL A 295 -13.66 -12.42 0.81
N GLY A 296 -12.53 -11.77 0.62
CA GLY A 296 -12.41 -10.52 -0.12
C GLY A 296 -13.13 -9.34 0.54
N ALA A 297 -12.71 -8.99 1.77
CA ALA A 297 -13.27 -7.92 2.60
C ALA A 297 -12.16 -7.25 3.43
N LEU A 298 -12.43 -6.10 4.07
CA LEU A 298 -11.52 -5.59 5.12
C LEU A 298 -11.97 -6.09 6.48
N THR A 299 -11.01 -6.40 7.35
CA THR A 299 -11.27 -6.83 8.72
C THR A 299 -11.97 -5.74 9.55
N ASP A 300 -12.50 -6.12 10.70
CA ASP A 300 -12.69 -5.18 11.80
C ASP A 300 -11.33 -4.71 12.33
N PRO A 301 -11.28 -3.55 13.01
CA PRO A 301 -10.02 -3.02 13.52
C PRO A 301 -9.47 -3.87 14.68
N PHE A 302 -8.20 -4.23 14.62
CA PHE A 302 -7.45 -4.83 15.71
C PHE A 302 -6.76 -3.72 16.51
N PRO A 303 -6.96 -3.60 17.82
CA PRO A 303 -6.23 -2.63 18.63
C PRO A 303 -4.72 -2.83 18.48
N LEU A 304 -4.00 -1.75 18.11
CA LEU A 304 -2.56 -1.75 17.88
C LEU A 304 -1.85 -1.02 19.00
N HIS A 305 -1.02 -1.71 19.76
CA HIS A 305 -0.18 -1.11 20.76
C HIS A 305 1.20 -0.74 20.19
N LEU A 306 1.57 0.53 20.37
CA LEU A 306 2.88 1.07 19.99
C LEU A 306 3.72 1.27 21.25
N ASP A 307 4.65 0.36 21.51
CA ASP A 307 5.64 0.51 22.59
C ASP A 307 6.83 1.33 22.07
N ALA A 308 6.75 2.63 22.29
CA ALA A 308 7.78 3.58 21.87
C ALA A 308 9.11 3.39 22.61
N THR A 309 9.10 2.79 23.81
CA THR A 309 10.30 2.57 24.63
C THR A 309 11.10 1.37 24.16
N ASN A 310 10.40 0.28 23.83
CA ASN A 310 11.02 -0.96 23.37
C ASN A 310 10.98 -1.13 21.85
N HIS A 311 10.44 -0.12 21.10
CA HIS A 311 10.29 -0.11 19.65
C HIS A 311 9.54 -1.36 19.15
N ARG A 312 8.41 -1.65 19.78
CA ARG A 312 7.65 -2.87 19.51
C ARG A 312 6.22 -2.53 19.11
N LEU A 313 5.71 -3.26 18.13
CA LEU A 313 4.31 -3.26 17.72
C LEU A 313 3.67 -4.59 18.16
N THR A 314 2.52 -4.51 18.81
CA THR A 314 1.76 -5.70 19.21
C THR A 314 0.27 -5.49 18.96
N LEU A 315 -0.42 -6.56 18.62
CA LEU A 315 -1.88 -6.58 18.56
C LEU A 315 -2.42 -7.10 19.89
N GLU A 316 -3.47 -6.46 20.40
CA GLU A 316 -4.22 -7.04 21.50
C GLU A 316 -4.97 -8.28 20.99
N SER A 317 -4.91 -9.37 21.74
CA SER A 317 -5.70 -10.56 21.44
C SER A 317 -7.19 -10.17 21.45
N ALA A 318 -7.93 -10.55 20.43
CA ALA A 318 -9.40 -10.46 20.49
C ALA A 318 -9.84 -11.27 21.71
N VAL A 319 -10.48 -10.61 22.69
CA VAL A 319 -11.03 -11.22 23.90
C VAL A 319 -12.25 -12.04 23.55
#